data_827553959b8cd85f24c0ccd799c3a581
#
_entry.id   827553959b8cd85f24c0ccd799c3a581
#
_cell.length_a   1.000
_cell.length_b   1.000
_cell.length_c   1.000
_cell.angle_alpha   90.00
_cell.angle_beta   90.00
_cell.angle_gamma   90.00
#
_symmetry.space_group_name_H-M   'P 1'
#
loop_
_entity.id
_entity.type
_entity.pdbx_description
1 polymer ?
#
loop_
_entity_poly.entity_id
_entity_poly.type
_entity_poly.pdbx_seq_one_letter_code
_entity_poly.pdbx_strand_id
1 'polypeptide(L)'
;MQNSFFFYTTFQRYLTQLKILEDLKVKIGEIGSTVTKEYVKGRENICINPAITEYNKTATAANNTVTALIKIIDSIPSEDQGKSLIEELNELLK
;
A
#
# COMPACT_ATOMS: atom_id res chain seq x y z
N MET A 1 13.09 21.15 5.74
CA MET A 1 13.92 20.08 5.21
C MET A 1 13.59 18.72 5.79
N GLN A 2 13.49 18.58 7.13
CA GLN A 2 13.10 17.31 7.72
C GLN A 2 11.72 16.83 7.25
N ASN A 3 10.76 17.78 7.12
CA ASN A 3 9.42 17.44 6.64
C ASN A 3 9.43 16.92 5.21
N SER A 4 10.25 17.51 4.34
CA SER A 4 10.38 17.02 2.96
C SER A 4 10.96 15.62 2.91
N PHE A 5 11.96 15.33 3.76
CA PHE A 5 12.55 14.00 3.83
C PHE A 5 11.54 12.96 4.33
N PHE A 6 10.81 13.27 5.40
CA PHE A 6 9.79 12.37 5.92
C PHE A 6 8.67 12.16 4.90
N PHE A 7 8.25 13.22 4.23
CA PHE A 7 7.24 13.11 3.19
C PHE A 7 7.71 12.20 2.07
N TYR A 8 8.94 12.42 1.59
CA TYR A 8 9.50 11.63 0.50
C TYR A 8 9.55 10.14 0.86
N THR A 9 10.11 9.81 2.03
CA THR A 9 10.25 8.40 2.43
C THR A 9 8.90 7.76 2.68
N THR A 10 7.95 8.49 3.25
CA THR A 10 6.60 7.99 3.49
C THR A 10 5.86 7.78 2.17
N PHE A 11 6.05 8.69 1.23
CA PHE A 11 5.44 8.56 -0.10
C PHE A 11 6.02 7.38 -0.86
N GLN A 12 7.33 7.14 -0.77
CA GLN A 12 7.95 5.97 -1.38
C GLN A 12 7.38 4.69 -0.80
N ARG A 13 7.14 4.65 0.50
CA ARG A 13 6.48 3.51 1.14
C ARG A 13 5.09 3.29 0.57
N TYR A 14 4.34 4.37 0.39
CA TYR A 14 2.99 4.29 -0.18
C TYR A 14 3.03 3.70 -1.60
N LEU A 15 3.96 4.16 -2.44
CA LEU A 15 4.10 3.63 -3.79
C LEU A 15 4.41 2.13 -3.78
N THR A 16 5.27 1.70 -2.85
CA THR A 16 5.59 0.27 -2.68
C THR A 16 4.34 -0.51 -2.28
N GLN A 17 3.56 0.02 -1.35
CA GLN A 17 2.31 -0.62 -0.91
C GLN A 17 1.32 -0.74 -2.06
N LEU A 18 1.20 0.30 -2.91
CA LEU A 18 0.32 0.24 -4.08
C LEU A 18 0.76 -0.85 -5.05
N LYS A 19 2.07 -1.02 -5.24
CA LYS A 19 2.58 -2.07 -6.11
C LYS A 19 2.28 -3.45 -5.54
N ILE A 20 2.46 -3.64 -4.24
CA ILE A 20 2.12 -4.90 -3.57
C ILE A 20 0.64 -5.21 -3.74
N LEU A 21 -0.22 -4.21 -3.57
CA LEU A 21 -1.66 -4.38 -3.74
C LEU A 21 -2.00 -4.80 -5.17
N GLU A 22 -1.35 -4.22 -6.17
CA GLU A 22 -1.58 -4.58 -7.56
C GLU A 22 -1.15 -6.02 -7.83
N ASP A 23 0.01 -6.42 -7.33
CA ASP A 23 0.51 -7.78 -7.51
C ASP A 23 -0.42 -8.79 -6.84
N LEU A 24 -0.89 -8.49 -5.64
CA LEU A 24 -1.85 -9.35 -4.93
C LEU A 24 -3.18 -9.43 -5.65
N LYS A 25 -3.65 -8.30 -6.20
CA LYS A 25 -4.90 -8.26 -6.94
C LYS A 25 -4.84 -9.18 -8.17
N VAL A 26 -3.72 -9.15 -8.89
CA VAL A 26 -3.51 -10.04 -10.03
C VAL A 26 -3.55 -11.49 -9.58
N LYS A 27 -2.87 -11.82 -8.48
CA LYS A 27 -2.81 -13.17 -7.95
C LYS A 27 -4.19 -13.66 -7.51
N ILE A 28 -4.98 -12.81 -6.86
CA ILE A 28 -6.34 -13.13 -6.47
C ILE A 28 -7.19 -13.43 -7.72
N GLY A 29 -7.02 -12.62 -8.77
CA GLY A 29 -7.74 -12.84 -10.02
C GLY A 29 -7.38 -14.15 -10.71
N GLU A 30 -6.12 -14.59 -10.59
CA GLU A 30 -5.67 -15.85 -11.18
C GLU A 30 -6.15 -17.07 -10.42
N ILE A 31 -6.10 -17.02 -9.08
CA ILE A 31 -6.36 -18.17 -8.21
C ILE A 31 -7.83 -18.20 -7.76
N GLY A 32 -8.42 -17.02 -7.58
CA GLY A 32 -9.77 -16.89 -7.04
C GLY A 32 -9.76 -16.65 -5.54
N SER A 33 -10.97 -16.53 -4.96
CA SER A 33 -11.12 -16.14 -3.55
C SER A 33 -10.86 -17.29 -2.59
N THR A 34 -10.88 -18.53 -3.08
CA THR A 34 -10.67 -19.71 -2.23
C THR A 34 -9.64 -20.61 -2.86
N VAL A 35 -8.98 -21.40 -2.02
CA VAL A 35 -8.03 -22.43 -2.46
C VAL A 35 -8.41 -23.72 -1.75
N THR A 36 -8.04 -24.84 -2.37
CA THR A 36 -8.25 -26.17 -1.78
C THR A 36 -6.94 -26.65 -1.18
N LYS A 37 -7.01 -27.08 0.08
CA LYS A 37 -5.85 -27.64 0.78
C LYS A 37 -6.18 -29.05 1.24
N GLU A 38 -5.20 -29.95 1.10
CA GLU A 38 -5.28 -31.30 1.61
C GLU A 38 -4.57 -31.35 2.95
N TYR A 39 -5.36 -31.47 4.04
CA TYR A 39 -4.80 -31.56 5.40
C TYR A 39 -4.50 -33.00 5.81
N VAL A 40 -5.31 -33.93 5.33
CA VAL A 40 -5.14 -35.38 5.58
C VAL A 40 -5.24 -36.04 4.22
N LYS A 41 -4.41 -37.07 3.99
CA LYS A 41 -4.40 -37.78 2.73
C LYS A 41 -5.81 -38.16 2.31
N GLY A 42 -6.25 -37.72 1.16
CA GLY A 42 -7.58 -37.95 0.63
C GLY A 42 -8.68 -37.04 1.12
N ARG A 43 -8.32 -36.04 1.97
CA ARG A 43 -9.28 -35.03 2.43
C ARG A 43 -8.84 -33.65 2.03
N GLU A 44 -9.76 -32.92 1.40
CA GLU A 44 -9.51 -31.57 0.97
C GLU A 44 -10.44 -30.61 1.70
N ASN A 45 -9.90 -29.46 2.13
CA ASN A 45 -10.66 -28.38 2.71
C ASN A 45 -10.53 -27.13 1.86
N ILE A 46 -11.63 -26.43 1.67
CA ILE A 46 -11.64 -25.15 0.97
C ILE A 46 -11.26 -24.06 1.97
N CYS A 47 -10.25 -23.29 1.64
CA CYS A 47 -9.76 -22.20 2.47
C CYS A 47 -9.80 -20.90 1.70
N ILE A 48 -9.84 -19.78 2.44
CA ILE A 48 -9.71 -18.46 1.81
C ILE A 48 -8.31 -18.36 1.22
N ASN A 49 -8.21 -17.82 -0.02
CA ASN A 49 -6.93 -17.57 -0.65
C ASN A 49 -6.10 -16.65 0.24
N PRO A 50 -4.90 -17.08 0.70
CA PRO A 50 -4.07 -16.25 1.58
C PRO A 50 -3.75 -14.87 1.00
N ALA A 51 -3.73 -14.72 -0.32
CA ALA A 51 -3.48 -13.42 -0.94
C ALA A 51 -4.56 -12.40 -0.57
N ILE A 52 -5.80 -12.83 -0.28
CA ILE A 52 -6.86 -11.92 0.17
C ILE A 52 -6.54 -11.36 1.55
N THR A 53 -6.06 -12.19 2.47
CA THR A 53 -5.66 -11.75 3.79
C THR A 53 -4.51 -10.74 3.70
N GLU A 54 -3.50 -11.04 2.88
CA GLU A 54 -2.38 -10.14 2.68
C GLU A 54 -2.81 -8.83 1.99
N TYR A 55 -3.72 -8.92 1.02
CA TYR A 55 -4.28 -7.74 0.37
C TYR A 55 -4.93 -6.81 1.41
N ASN A 56 -5.77 -7.37 2.27
CA ASN A 56 -6.48 -6.58 3.29
C ASN A 56 -5.51 -5.95 4.29
N LYS A 57 -4.49 -6.68 4.72
CA LYS A 57 -3.45 -6.14 5.61
C LYS A 57 -2.68 -5.00 4.94
N THR A 58 -2.30 -5.18 3.68
CA THR A 58 -1.55 -4.17 2.95
C THR A 58 -2.42 -2.94 2.69
N ALA A 59 -3.70 -3.13 2.37
CA ALA A 59 -4.63 -2.02 2.17
C ALA A 59 -4.79 -1.20 3.44
N THR A 60 -4.90 -1.85 4.60
CA THR A 60 -4.94 -1.16 5.89
C THR A 60 -3.66 -0.37 6.13
N ALA A 61 -2.51 -0.99 5.86
CA ALA A 61 -1.21 -0.32 6.01
C ALA A 61 -1.10 0.88 5.07
N ALA A 62 -1.58 0.75 3.82
CA ALA A 62 -1.58 1.85 2.85
C ALA A 62 -2.46 3.01 3.31
N ASN A 63 -3.65 2.71 3.87
CA ASN A 63 -4.53 3.73 4.42
C ASN A 63 -3.86 4.48 5.58
N ASN A 64 -3.13 3.76 6.43
CA ASN A 64 -2.38 4.38 7.53
C ASN A 64 -1.27 5.27 6.98
N THR A 65 -0.62 4.85 5.90
CA THR A 65 0.42 5.66 5.25
C THR A 65 -0.16 6.95 4.68
N VAL A 66 -1.34 6.89 4.05
CA VAL A 66 -2.03 8.08 3.54
C VAL A 66 -2.34 9.04 4.69
N THR A 67 -2.82 8.53 5.82
CA THR A 67 -3.08 9.36 7.00
C THR A 67 -1.81 10.06 7.46
N ALA A 68 -0.67 9.35 7.47
CA ALA A 68 0.61 9.94 7.82
C ALA A 68 1.03 11.02 6.83
N LEU A 69 0.82 10.80 5.52
CA LEU A 69 1.12 11.79 4.49
C LEU A 69 0.30 13.07 4.69
N ILE A 70 -0.99 12.91 4.98
CA ILE A 70 -1.87 14.06 5.22
C ILE A 70 -1.40 14.86 6.44
N LYS A 71 -1.00 14.17 7.51
CA LYS A 71 -0.47 14.83 8.71
C LYS A 71 0.80 15.61 8.40
N ILE A 72 1.68 15.05 7.58
CA ILE A 72 2.92 15.74 7.20
C ILE A 72 2.57 17.01 6.41
N ILE A 73 1.66 16.90 5.45
CA ILE A 73 1.24 18.06 4.66
C ILE A 73 0.61 19.13 5.54
N ASP A 74 -0.27 18.74 6.46
CA ASP A 74 -0.95 19.67 7.35
C ASP A 74 0.01 20.35 8.33
N SER A 75 1.16 19.75 8.61
CA SER A 75 2.16 20.31 9.52
C SER A 75 3.04 21.36 8.84
N ILE A 76 2.93 21.54 7.53
CA ILE A 76 3.76 22.49 6.79
C ILE A 76 3.14 23.89 6.95
N PRO A 77 3.88 24.83 7.55
CA PRO A 77 3.30 26.14 7.91
C PRO A 77 3.24 27.15 6.77
N SER A 78 3.79 26.87 5.61
CA SER A 78 3.81 27.83 4.51
C SER A 78 3.38 27.19 3.20
N GLU A 79 2.72 28.02 2.36
CA GLU A 79 2.29 27.60 1.03
C GLU A 79 3.46 27.22 0.14
N ASP A 80 4.59 27.90 0.31
CA ASP A 80 5.79 27.64 -0.49
C ASP A 80 6.31 26.22 -0.27
N GLN A 81 6.30 25.75 0.98
CA GLN A 81 6.70 24.39 1.27
C GLN A 81 5.73 23.37 0.69
N GLY A 82 4.45 23.68 0.72
CA GLY A 82 3.45 22.85 0.11
C GLY A 82 3.66 22.71 -1.39
N LYS A 83 3.97 23.80 -2.08
CA LYS A 83 4.29 23.79 -3.50
C LYS A 83 5.50 22.93 -3.80
N SER A 84 6.55 23.04 -2.99
CA SER A 84 7.74 22.23 -3.17
C SER A 84 7.47 20.75 -3.09
N LEU A 85 6.61 20.34 -2.13
CA LEU A 85 6.21 18.93 -2.01
C LEU A 85 5.40 18.47 -3.19
N ILE A 86 4.50 19.29 -3.71
CA ILE A 86 3.73 18.97 -4.90
C ILE A 86 4.63 18.79 -6.11
N GLU A 87 5.63 19.63 -6.26
CA GLU A 87 6.62 19.51 -7.34
C GLU A 87 7.38 18.19 -7.23
N GLU A 88 7.83 17.82 -6.01
CA GLU A 88 8.51 16.55 -5.78
C GLU A 88 7.61 15.37 -6.12
N LEU A 89 6.32 15.43 -5.76
CA LEU A 89 5.37 14.39 -6.11
C LEU A 89 5.24 14.23 -7.61
N ASN A 90 5.15 15.35 -8.34
CA ASN A 90 5.04 15.31 -9.79
C ASN A 90 6.26 14.65 -10.43
N GLU A 91 7.44 14.92 -9.89
CA GLU A 91 8.67 14.28 -10.36
C GLU A 91 8.65 12.77 -10.12
N LEU A 92 8.15 12.35 -8.96
CA LEU A 92 8.10 10.93 -8.62
C LEU A 92 7.07 10.16 -9.46
N LEU A 93 6.03 10.84 -9.93
CA LEU A 93 4.96 10.21 -10.70
C LEU A 93 5.25 10.16 -12.20
N LYS A 94 6.32 10.78 -12.65
CA LYS A 94 6.72 10.73 -14.07
C LYS A 94 7.36 9.42 -14.47
#